data_0d7443b68c898722de4fcb61d6aa0373
#
_entry.id   0d7443b68c898722de4fcb61d6aa0373
#
_cell.length_a   1.000
_cell.length_b   1.000
_cell.length_c   1.000
_cell.angle_alpha   90.00
_cell.angle_beta   90.00
_cell.angle_gamma   90.00
#
_symmetry.space_group_name_H-M   'P 1'
#
loop_
_entity.id
_entity.type
_entity.pdbx_description
1 polymer ?
#
loop_
_entity_poly.entity_id
_entity_poly.type
_entity_poly.pdbx_seq_one_letter_code
_entity_poly.pdbx_strand_id
1 'polypeptide(L)'
;MITYPTASVFPPLPLGGTPVSALQQEVIALKKAKDALILAHNYQCEDIQGVADYVGDSLGLAYKAAEAKQSTIVFCGVHFMAETAKIVNPTRRVLLPDLAAGCSLADSCPAEKLAAAKAKDPSLYVVAYINCSAAVKALCDVIVTSGNASKIVSRVPADRNILFVPDQNLGRWVSGKTGRAMQLWPGNCYAHVQFTPGALLRTKADHPGAPVVAHPECTEAVRDLADMVCSTELMVGWCKEQTANTIIITTESGMIHRLRKEVPGKTFVAAPTDRCSCNDCKFMKMNTLTKVRDCLRDGTPEIVLPENIRAAAEIPLRRMLDWSK
;
A
#
# COMPACT_ATOMS: atom_id res chain seq x y z
N MET A 1 -10.28 19.31 30.21
CA MET A 1 -10.96 18.97 28.94
C MET A 1 -9.97 18.25 28.05
N ILE A 2 -10.30 17.05 27.58
CA ILE A 2 -9.45 16.34 26.60
C ILE A 2 -9.73 17.00 25.25
N THR A 3 -8.74 17.65 24.65
CA THR A 3 -8.83 18.20 23.30
C THR A 3 -8.42 17.10 22.30
N TYR A 4 -9.34 16.72 21.44
CA TYR A 4 -9.03 15.78 20.36
C TYR A 4 -8.51 16.53 19.14
N PRO A 5 -7.61 15.93 18.34
CA PRO A 5 -7.16 16.50 17.09
C PRO A 5 -8.34 16.70 16.13
N THR A 6 -8.40 17.86 15.50
CA THR A 6 -9.34 18.12 14.39
C THR A 6 -8.80 17.52 13.10
N ALA A 7 -9.69 17.11 12.21
CA ALA A 7 -9.32 16.59 10.91
C ALA A 7 -8.57 17.63 10.06
N SER A 8 -7.54 17.19 9.33
CA SER A 8 -6.87 18.04 8.36
C SER A 8 -7.69 18.14 7.07
N VAL A 9 -7.91 19.36 6.60
CA VAL A 9 -8.70 19.65 5.40
C VAL A 9 -7.77 20.04 4.26
N PHE A 10 -7.91 19.38 3.11
CA PHE A 10 -7.11 19.58 1.91
C PHE A 10 -8.00 20.11 0.79
N PRO A 11 -7.99 21.43 0.51
CA PRO A 11 -8.73 22.02 -0.59
C PRO A 11 -8.18 21.56 -1.95
N PRO A 12 -8.92 21.78 -3.05
CA PRO A 12 -8.40 21.53 -4.39
C PRO A 12 -7.04 22.18 -4.64
N LEU A 13 -6.23 21.56 -5.50
CA LEU A 13 -4.98 22.17 -5.92
C LEU A 13 -5.26 23.46 -6.72
N PRO A 14 -4.38 24.47 -6.62
CA PRO A 14 -4.51 25.69 -7.41
C PRO A 14 -4.40 25.38 -8.92
N LEU A 15 -5.07 26.19 -9.73
CA LEU A 15 -4.93 26.14 -11.19
C LEU A 15 -3.46 26.43 -11.56
N GLY A 16 -2.84 25.53 -12.34
CA GLY A 16 -1.43 25.62 -12.71
C GLY A 16 -0.50 24.65 -11.95
N GLY A 17 -1.01 23.94 -10.95
CA GLY A 17 -0.25 22.93 -10.20
C GLY A 17 0.79 23.51 -9.26
N THR A 18 1.56 22.64 -8.61
CA THR A 18 2.68 23.03 -7.73
C THR A 18 3.94 23.20 -8.56
N PRO A 19 4.70 24.31 -8.44
CA PRO A 19 5.96 24.50 -9.14
C PRO A 19 6.97 23.38 -8.81
N VAL A 20 7.69 22.93 -9.82
CA VAL A 20 8.74 21.91 -9.67
C VAL A 20 9.95 22.52 -8.98
N SER A 21 10.34 21.97 -7.84
CA SER A 21 11.50 22.44 -7.06
C SER A 21 12.84 22.13 -7.76
N ALA A 22 13.90 22.85 -7.39
CA ALA A 22 15.25 22.59 -7.92
C ALA A 22 15.70 21.13 -7.64
N LEU A 23 15.39 20.58 -6.47
CA LEU A 23 15.71 19.19 -6.13
C LEU A 23 14.90 18.19 -6.99
N GLN A 24 13.64 18.49 -7.28
CA GLN A 24 12.84 17.66 -8.21
C GLN A 24 13.43 17.68 -9.62
N GLN A 25 13.91 18.84 -10.10
CA GLN A 25 14.57 18.96 -11.40
C GLN A 25 15.86 18.13 -11.45
N GLU A 26 16.67 18.16 -10.37
CA GLU A 26 17.87 17.32 -10.23
C GLU A 26 17.52 15.81 -10.29
N VAL A 27 16.50 15.38 -9.55
CA VAL A 27 16.02 13.99 -9.58
C VAL A 27 15.57 13.57 -10.97
N ILE A 28 14.82 14.41 -11.68
CA ILE A 28 14.35 14.13 -13.04
C ILE A 28 15.54 14.02 -14.02
N ALA A 29 16.55 14.87 -13.89
CA ALA A 29 17.76 14.81 -14.72
C ALA A 29 18.56 13.53 -14.44
N LEU A 30 18.77 13.18 -13.17
CA LEU A 30 19.46 11.94 -12.76
C LEU A 30 18.70 10.68 -13.22
N LYS A 31 17.38 10.66 -13.07
CA LYS A 31 16.52 9.56 -13.54
C LYS A 31 16.75 9.28 -15.03
N LYS A 32 16.75 10.32 -15.85
CA LYS A 32 17.00 10.22 -17.30
C LYS A 32 18.43 9.75 -17.60
N ALA A 33 19.43 10.32 -16.94
CA ALA A 33 20.84 10.00 -17.15
C ALA A 33 21.20 8.56 -16.75
N LYS A 34 20.48 7.98 -15.79
CA LYS A 34 20.71 6.63 -15.23
C LYS A 34 19.80 5.56 -15.85
N ASP A 35 19.01 5.87 -16.86
CA ASP A 35 17.97 4.96 -17.38
C ASP A 35 17.14 4.32 -16.26
N ALA A 36 16.62 5.14 -15.36
CA ALA A 36 15.92 4.71 -14.18
C ALA A 36 14.42 4.98 -14.26
N LEU A 37 13.64 4.04 -13.73
CA LEU A 37 12.19 4.15 -13.51
C LEU A 37 11.94 4.41 -12.04
N ILE A 38 11.23 5.47 -11.70
CA ILE A 38 10.80 5.76 -10.33
C ILE A 38 9.37 5.29 -10.14
N LEU A 39 9.17 4.31 -9.26
CA LEU A 39 7.87 3.80 -8.85
C LEU A 39 7.58 4.29 -7.43
N ALA A 40 6.44 4.94 -7.21
CA ALA A 40 6.07 5.49 -5.91
C ALA A 40 4.71 4.94 -5.43
N HIS A 41 4.65 4.55 -4.16
CA HIS A 41 3.39 4.18 -3.54
C HIS A 41 2.53 5.43 -3.27
N ASN A 42 1.20 5.28 -3.28
CA ASN A 42 0.22 6.33 -2.98
C ASN A 42 0.46 7.06 -1.65
N TYR A 43 1.17 6.43 -0.71
CA TYR A 43 1.48 6.99 0.62
C TYR A 43 2.80 7.76 0.66
N GLN A 44 3.45 7.98 -0.46
CA GLN A 44 4.63 8.84 -0.50
C GLN A 44 4.24 10.33 -0.38
N CYS A 45 5.21 11.15 0.04
CA CYS A 45 5.02 12.59 0.08
C CYS A 45 4.86 13.18 -1.33
N GLU A 46 4.27 14.37 -1.39
CA GLU A 46 3.98 15.10 -2.63
C GLU A 46 5.20 15.25 -3.54
N ASP A 47 6.35 15.60 -2.95
CA ASP A 47 7.59 15.81 -3.69
C ASP A 47 8.06 14.57 -4.44
N ILE A 48 7.94 13.38 -3.82
CA ILE A 48 8.29 12.10 -4.43
C ILE A 48 7.26 11.71 -5.48
N GLN A 49 5.95 11.86 -5.18
CA GLN A 49 4.91 11.60 -6.17
C GLN A 49 5.06 12.49 -7.41
N GLY A 50 5.61 13.71 -7.23
CA GLY A 50 5.83 14.67 -8.32
C GLY A 50 6.93 14.27 -9.31
N VAL A 51 7.89 13.42 -8.92
CA VAL A 51 8.99 12.95 -9.80
C VAL A 51 8.84 11.50 -10.25
N ALA A 52 7.85 10.77 -9.71
CA ALA A 52 7.60 9.37 -10.05
C ALA A 52 7.06 9.22 -11.48
N ASP A 53 7.48 8.16 -12.16
CA ASP A 53 6.93 7.77 -13.46
C ASP A 53 5.56 7.10 -13.33
N TYR A 54 5.34 6.46 -12.17
CA TYR A 54 4.06 5.87 -11.83
C TYR A 54 3.83 5.96 -10.32
N VAL A 55 2.63 6.41 -9.96
CA VAL A 55 2.13 6.43 -8.58
C VAL A 55 0.95 5.48 -8.51
N GLY A 56 0.96 4.55 -7.56
CA GLY A 56 -0.10 3.54 -7.48
C GLY A 56 -0.14 2.78 -6.17
N ASP A 57 -1.05 1.81 -6.12
CA ASP A 57 -1.10 0.80 -5.07
C ASP A 57 -0.11 -0.35 -5.32
N SER A 58 -0.04 -1.30 -4.38
CA SER A 58 0.89 -2.42 -4.47
C SER A 58 0.68 -3.29 -5.71
N LEU A 59 -0.57 -3.43 -6.19
CA LEU A 59 -0.87 -4.24 -7.38
C LEU A 59 -0.42 -3.54 -8.66
N GLY A 60 -0.80 -2.26 -8.82
CA GLY A 60 -0.38 -1.45 -9.96
C GLY A 60 1.14 -1.32 -10.06
N LEU A 61 1.80 -1.11 -8.90
CA LEU A 61 3.26 -1.06 -8.83
C LEU A 61 3.92 -2.39 -9.18
N ALA A 62 3.35 -3.53 -8.78
CA ALA A 62 3.87 -4.86 -9.16
C ALA A 62 3.78 -5.11 -10.67
N TYR A 63 2.66 -4.70 -11.31
CA TYR A 63 2.54 -4.76 -12.77
C TYR A 63 3.56 -3.84 -13.46
N LYS A 64 3.68 -2.59 -13.02
CA LYS A 64 4.63 -1.63 -13.61
C LYS A 64 6.08 -2.07 -13.43
N ALA A 65 6.41 -2.66 -12.29
CA ALA A 65 7.72 -3.27 -12.09
C ALA A 65 7.96 -4.43 -13.07
N ALA A 66 6.99 -5.34 -13.25
CA ALA A 66 7.12 -6.46 -14.17
C ALA A 66 7.28 -6.04 -15.66
N GLU A 67 6.68 -4.91 -16.04
CA GLU A 67 6.74 -4.34 -17.40
C GLU A 67 7.97 -3.44 -17.62
N ALA A 68 8.74 -3.13 -16.58
CA ALA A 68 9.85 -2.18 -16.66
C ALA A 68 10.88 -2.56 -17.73
N LYS A 69 11.29 -1.58 -18.54
CA LYS A 69 12.32 -1.73 -19.57
C LYS A 69 13.66 -1.14 -19.13
N GLN A 70 13.63 -0.20 -18.20
CA GLN A 70 14.78 0.49 -17.66
C GLN A 70 15.73 -0.47 -16.94
N SER A 71 17.02 -0.16 -16.95
CA SER A 71 18.06 -0.97 -16.28
C SER A 71 17.95 -0.88 -14.76
N THR A 72 17.41 0.22 -14.25
CA THR A 72 17.31 0.52 -12.83
C THR A 72 15.87 0.89 -12.46
N ILE A 73 15.37 0.35 -11.35
CA ILE A 73 14.09 0.72 -10.74
C ILE A 73 14.41 1.35 -9.38
N VAL A 74 13.98 2.58 -9.14
CA VAL A 74 13.99 3.20 -7.80
C VAL A 74 12.59 3.05 -7.23
N PHE A 75 12.46 2.27 -6.17
CA PHE A 75 11.18 1.98 -5.55
C PHE A 75 10.96 2.87 -4.32
N CYS A 76 10.13 3.90 -4.46
CA CYS A 76 9.73 4.78 -3.37
C CYS A 76 8.52 4.18 -2.64
N GLY A 77 8.80 3.34 -1.66
CA GLY A 77 7.83 2.60 -0.87
C GLY A 77 8.51 1.98 0.34
N VAL A 78 8.08 0.79 0.74
CA VAL A 78 8.68 0.04 1.84
C VAL A 78 9.37 -1.22 1.35
N HIS A 79 10.20 -1.81 2.20
CA HIS A 79 11.14 -2.88 1.85
C HIS A 79 10.51 -4.04 1.07
N PHE A 80 9.38 -4.60 1.56
CA PHE A 80 8.71 -5.73 0.89
C PHE A 80 8.20 -5.40 -0.52
N MET A 81 7.92 -4.12 -0.81
CA MET A 81 7.52 -3.67 -2.16
C MET A 81 8.70 -3.66 -3.11
N ALA A 82 9.85 -3.18 -2.64
CA ALA A 82 11.09 -3.23 -3.41
C ALA A 82 11.57 -4.68 -3.62
N GLU A 83 11.41 -5.56 -2.62
CA GLU A 83 11.61 -7.01 -2.80
C GLU A 83 10.67 -7.57 -3.88
N THR A 84 9.38 -7.17 -3.87
CA THR A 84 8.42 -7.58 -4.90
C THR A 84 8.88 -7.18 -6.29
N ALA A 85 9.36 -5.95 -6.47
CA ALA A 85 9.93 -5.49 -7.72
C ALA A 85 11.17 -6.30 -8.13
N LYS A 86 12.06 -6.66 -7.16
CA LYS A 86 13.25 -7.49 -7.42
C LYS A 86 12.89 -8.94 -7.78
N ILE A 87 11.85 -9.50 -7.17
CA ILE A 87 11.38 -10.86 -7.48
C ILE A 87 10.99 -10.97 -8.96
N VAL A 88 10.24 -10.01 -9.50
CA VAL A 88 9.80 -10.04 -10.91
C VAL A 88 10.83 -9.48 -11.89
N ASN A 89 11.93 -8.90 -11.40
CA ASN A 89 13.02 -8.33 -12.20
C ASN A 89 14.39 -8.80 -11.72
N PRO A 90 14.72 -10.09 -11.84
CA PRO A 90 15.95 -10.64 -11.26
C PRO A 90 17.22 -10.00 -11.82
N THR A 91 17.23 -9.57 -13.07
CA THR A 91 18.40 -9.01 -13.75
C THR A 91 18.54 -7.50 -13.62
N ARG A 92 17.47 -6.79 -13.21
CA ARG A 92 17.50 -5.33 -13.05
C ARG A 92 17.94 -4.94 -11.65
N ARG A 93 18.53 -3.77 -11.56
CA ARG A 93 18.83 -3.16 -10.27
C ARG A 93 17.54 -2.60 -9.68
N VAL A 94 17.24 -2.96 -8.43
CA VAL A 94 16.11 -2.39 -7.68
C VAL A 94 16.69 -1.68 -6.46
N LEU A 95 16.53 -0.38 -6.43
CA LEU A 95 17.02 0.51 -5.37
C LEU A 95 15.86 0.91 -4.46
N LEU A 96 16.14 1.00 -3.16
CA LEU A 96 15.21 1.50 -2.15
C LEU A 96 15.88 2.67 -1.43
N PRO A 97 15.37 3.91 -1.49
CA PRO A 97 16.07 5.09 -0.97
C PRO A 97 16.44 5.02 0.50
N ASP A 98 15.70 4.23 1.29
CA ASP A 98 16.02 3.97 2.70
C ASP A 98 15.71 2.51 3.05
N LEU A 99 16.73 1.71 3.38
CA LEU A 99 16.54 0.30 3.77
C LEU A 99 15.78 0.14 5.10
N ALA A 100 15.74 1.16 5.95
CA ALA A 100 14.97 1.16 7.19
C ALA A 100 13.46 1.42 6.95
N ALA A 101 13.06 1.72 5.70
CA ALA A 101 11.66 1.82 5.30
C ALA A 101 10.99 0.43 5.34
N GLY A 102 10.79 -0.10 6.54
CA GLY A 102 10.19 -1.41 6.82
C GLY A 102 8.66 -1.39 6.83
N CYS A 103 8.05 -2.43 7.43
CA CYS A 103 6.61 -2.51 7.60
C CYS A 103 6.28 -3.38 8.81
N SER A 104 5.69 -2.80 9.86
CA SER A 104 5.32 -3.56 11.08
C SER A 104 4.32 -4.68 10.82
N LEU A 105 3.47 -4.53 9.80
CA LEU A 105 2.57 -5.60 9.38
C LEU A 105 3.36 -6.78 8.77
N ALA A 106 4.33 -6.49 7.90
CA ALA A 106 5.20 -7.54 7.35
C ALA A 106 5.99 -8.25 8.46
N ASP A 107 6.50 -7.50 9.42
CA ASP A 107 7.27 -8.01 10.57
C ASP A 107 6.42 -8.87 11.53
N SER A 108 5.10 -8.70 11.52
CA SER A 108 4.17 -9.48 12.36
C SER A 108 4.08 -10.95 11.96
N CYS A 109 4.49 -11.30 10.73
CA CYS A 109 4.49 -12.66 10.20
C CYS A 109 5.91 -13.09 9.76
N PRO A 110 6.79 -13.46 10.70
CA PRO A 110 8.11 -13.99 10.35
C PRO A 110 8.02 -15.32 9.59
N ALA A 111 8.91 -15.52 8.63
CA ALA A 111 8.92 -16.72 7.78
C ALA A 111 9.02 -18.02 8.59
N GLU A 112 9.82 -18.03 9.67
CA GLU A 112 10.01 -19.19 10.53
C GLU A 112 8.69 -19.60 11.25
N LYS A 113 7.89 -18.60 11.67
CA LYS A 113 6.60 -18.85 12.30
C LYS A 113 5.58 -19.38 11.30
N LEU A 114 5.58 -18.86 10.07
CA LEU A 114 4.71 -19.35 9.00
C LEU A 114 5.10 -20.78 8.60
N ALA A 115 6.39 -21.05 8.46
CA ALA A 115 6.92 -22.40 8.18
C ALA A 115 6.50 -23.40 9.26
N ALA A 116 6.59 -23.02 10.53
CA ALA A 116 6.16 -23.84 11.65
C ALA A 116 4.63 -24.11 11.64
N ALA A 117 3.83 -23.12 11.23
CA ALA A 117 2.37 -23.31 11.08
C ALA A 117 2.05 -24.30 9.94
N LYS A 118 2.71 -24.17 8.78
CA LYS A 118 2.57 -25.12 7.67
C LYS A 118 3.05 -26.53 8.01
N ALA A 119 4.10 -26.65 8.82
CA ALA A 119 4.59 -27.97 9.24
C ALA A 119 3.60 -28.69 10.19
N LYS A 120 2.84 -27.92 10.99
CA LYS A 120 1.76 -28.48 11.87
C LYS A 120 0.53 -28.89 11.06
N ASP A 121 0.20 -28.17 10.01
CA ASP A 121 -0.92 -28.47 9.12
C ASP A 121 -0.50 -28.29 7.65
N PRO A 122 0.03 -29.34 7.01
CA PRO A 122 0.44 -29.30 5.60
C PRO A 122 -0.72 -29.11 4.61
N SER A 123 -1.98 -29.23 5.05
CA SER A 123 -3.16 -29.04 4.19
C SER A 123 -3.51 -27.56 3.98
N LEU A 124 -2.91 -26.66 4.78
CA LEU A 124 -3.16 -25.22 4.69
C LEU A 124 -2.82 -24.67 3.29
N TYR A 125 -3.77 -23.94 2.74
CA TYR A 125 -3.56 -23.09 1.57
C TYR A 125 -3.29 -21.67 2.04
N VAL A 126 -2.05 -21.20 1.89
CA VAL A 126 -1.62 -19.90 2.39
C VAL A 126 -1.90 -18.81 1.37
N VAL A 127 -2.85 -17.93 1.68
CA VAL A 127 -3.13 -16.70 0.94
C VAL A 127 -2.43 -15.57 1.66
N ALA A 128 -1.42 -14.96 1.03
CA ALA A 128 -0.67 -13.90 1.66
C ALA A 128 -0.98 -12.53 1.05
N TYR A 129 -1.38 -11.61 1.90
CA TYR A 129 -1.35 -10.19 1.54
C TYR A 129 0.08 -9.78 1.22
N ILE A 130 0.27 -9.02 0.15
CA ILE A 130 1.59 -8.65 -0.40
C ILE A 130 2.52 -7.97 0.62
N ASN A 131 1.95 -7.44 1.72
CA ASN A 131 2.66 -6.82 2.83
C ASN A 131 3.37 -7.87 3.70
N CYS A 132 4.29 -8.60 3.10
CA CYS A 132 5.12 -9.63 3.73
C CYS A 132 6.47 -9.73 3.01
N SER A 133 7.49 -10.24 3.70
CA SER A 133 8.84 -10.38 3.14
C SER A 133 8.91 -11.37 1.97
N ALA A 134 9.98 -11.32 1.17
CA ALA A 134 10.24 -12.31 0.12
C ALA A 134 10.30 -13.74 0.68
N ALA A 135 10.88 -13.92 1.88
CA ALA A 135 10.95 -15.21 2.55
C ALA A 135 9.55 -15.77 2.91
N VAL A 136 8.62 -14.90 3.35
CA VAL A 136 7.23 -15.29 3.57
C VAL A 136 6.52 -15.60 2.25
N LYS A 137 6.71 -14.76 1.22
CA LYS A 137 6.15 -15.01 -0.12
C LYS A 137 6.54 -16.39 -0.65
N ALA A 138 7.79 -16.80 -0.44
CA ALA A 138 8.32 -18.11 -0.86
C ALA A 138 7.62 -19.32 -0.21
N LEU A 139 6.92 -19.12 0.91
CA LEU A 139 6.17 -20.15 1.63
C LEU A 139 4.67 -20.18 1.29
N CYS A 140 4.21 -19.23 0.47
CA CYS A 140 2.78 -19.03 0.22
C CYS A 140 2.32 -19.72 -1.06
N ASP A 141 1.01 -19.95 -1.16
CA ASP A 141 0.40 -20.54 -2.35
C ASP A 141 -0.02 -19.47 -3.35
N VAL A 142 -0.50 -18.32 -2.86
CA VAL A 142 -0.85 -17.16 -3.69
C VAL A 142 -0.69 -15.86 -2.91
N ILE A 143 -0.27 -14.81 -3.61
CA ILE A 143 -0.23 -13.45 -3.07
C ILE A 143 -1.54 -12.73 -3.44
N VAL A 144 -1.97 -11.80 -2.59
CA VAL A 144 -3.09 -10.89 -2.85
C VAL A 144 -2.73 -9.46 -2.48
N THR A 145 -3.48 -8.51 -3.01
CA THR A 145 -3.50 -7.10 -2.56
C THR A 145 -4.90 -6.75 -2.05
N SER A 146 -5.06 -5.62 -1.39
CA SER A 146 -6.39 -5.14 -0.97
C SER A 146 -7.37 -4.97 -2.15
N GLY A 147 -6.86 -4.74 -3.37
CA GLY A 147 -7.67 -4.56 -4.58
C GLY A 147 -8.15 -5.86 -5.23
N ASN A 148 -7.46 -6.98 -5.01
CA ASN A 148 -7.78 -8.25 -5.69
C ASN A 148 -8.07 -9.42 -4.74
N ALA A 149 -7.94 -9.22 -3.42
CA ALA A 149 -8.01 -10.32 -2.44
C ALA A 149 -9.33 -11.11 -2.52
N SER A 150 -10.47 -10.43 -2.61
CA SER A 150 -11.77 -11.11 -2.72
C SER A 150 -11.87 -11.94 -4.01
N LYS A 151 -11.43 -11.39 -5.15
CA LYS A 151 -11.40 -12.09 -6.44
C LYS A 151 -10.53 -13.36 -6.39
N ILE A 152 -9.34 -13.26 -5.78
CA ILE A 152 -8.39 -14.38 -5.70
C ILE A 152 -8.86 -15.43 -4.70
N VAL A 153 -9.33 -15.04 -3.51
CA VAL A 153 -9.86 -15.97 -2.49
C VAL A 153 -11.03 -16.77 -3.04
N SER A 154 -11.91 -16.15 -3.85
CA SER A 154 -13.02 -16.87 -4.51
C SER A 154 -12.55 -17.93 -5.53
N ARG A 155 -11.32 -17.84 -6.03
CA ARG A 155 -10.72 -18.83 -6.95
C ARG A 155 -10.00 -19.97 -6.24
N VAL A 156 -9.74 -19.86 -4.93
CA VAL A 156 -9.15 -20.94 -4.16
C VAL A 156 -10.15 -22.10 -4.08
N PRO A 157 -9.76 -23.35 -4.37
CA PRO A 157 -10.66 -24.50 -4.33
C PRO A 157 -11.43 -24.59 -2.99
N ALA A 158 -12.71 -24.98 -3.07
CA ALA A 158 -13.63 -24.93 -1.92
C ALA A 158 -13.23 -25.88 -0.78
N ASP A 159 -12.52 -26.95 -1.09
CA ASP A 159 -12.02 -27.96 -0.16
C ASP A 159 -10.74 -27.56 0.58
N ARG A 160 -10.15 -26.39 0.26
CA ARG A 160 -8.91 -25.95 0.89
C ARG A 160 -9.17 -25.15 2.19
N ASN A 161 -8.40 -25.50 3.23
CA ASN A 161 -8.31 -24.72 4.44
C ASN A 161 -7.41 -23.51 4.23
N ILE A 162 -7.97 -22.32 4.21
CA ILE A 162 -7.21 -21.10 3.94
C ILE A 162 -6.62 -20.56 5.25
N LEU A 163 -5.31 -20.30 5.23
CA LEU A 163 -4.64 -19.42 6.18
C LEU A 163 -4.35 -18.08 5.49
N PHE A 164 -5.00 -17.01 5.94
CA PHE A 164 -4.77 -15.65 5.45
C PHE A 164 -3.73 -14.94 6.32
N VAL A 165 -2.65 -14.47 5.71
CA VAL A 165 -1.55 -13.78 6.38
C VAL A 165 -1.26 -12.44 5.69
N PRO A 166 -0.64 -11.42 6.33
CA PRO A 166 -0.48 -11.26 7.76
C PRO A 166 -1.62 -10.43 8.41
N ASP A 167 -2.47 -9.74 7.64
CA ASP A 167 -3.47 -8.77 8.14
C ASP A 167 -4.82 -9.40 8.46
N GLN A 168 -5.18 -9.44 9.76
CA GLN A 168 -6.44 -10.01 10.20
C GLN A 168 -7.66 -9.15 9.79
N ASN A 169 -7.52 -7.83 9.70
CA ASN A 169 -8.63 -6.94 9.35
C ASN A 169 -9.02 -7.09 7.87
N LEU A 170 -8.01 -7.08 6.99
CA LEU A 170 -8.20 -7.38 5.57
C LEU A 170 -8.76 -8.81 5.39
N GLY A 171 -8.18 -9.80 6.09
CA GLY A 171 -8.64 -11.19 6.01
C GLY A 171 -10.10 -11.33 6.45
N ARG A 172 -10.51 -10.67 7.54
CA ARG A 172 -11.90 -10.68 8.01
C ARG A 172 -12.84 -10.02 7.00
N TRP A 173 -12.44 -8.88 6.44
CA TRP A 173 -13.21 -8.19 5.40
C TRP A 173 -13.38 -9.06 4.15
N VAL A 174 -12.31 -9.73 3.70
CA VAL A 174 -12.36 -10.66 2.55
C VAL A 174 -13.23 -11.87 2.84
N SER A 175 -13.14 -12.45 4.06
CA SER A 175 -14.02 -13.55 4.51
C SER A 175 -15.49 -13.16 4.43
N GLY A 176 -15.85 -11.98 4.93
CA GLY A 176 -17.22 -11.44 4.85
C GLY A 176 -17.70 -11.22 3.41
N LYS A 177 -16.83 -10.71 2.51
CA LYS A 177 -17.16 -10.47 1.09
C LYS A 177 -17.31 -11.75 0.27
N THR A 178 -16.57 -12.80 0.61
CA THR A 178 -16.52 -14.06 -0.18
C THR A 178 -17.34 -15.20 0.43
N GLY A 179 -17.76 -15.06 1.67
CA GLY A 179 -18.38 -16.15 2.45
C GLY A 179 -17.41 -17.29 2.80
N ARG A 180 -16.10 -17.16 2.51
CA ARG A 180 -15.09 -18.18 2.78
C ARG A 180 -14.61 -18.10 4.22
N ALA A 181 -14.78 -19.17 4.97
CA ALA A 181 -14.13 -19.32 6.27
C ALA A 181 -12.62 -19.41 6.09
N MET A 182 -11.87 -18.62 6.86
CA MET A 182 -10.41 -18.58 6.81
C MET A 182 -9.84 -18.52 8.22
N GLN A 183 -8.70 -19.17 8.43
CA GLN A 183 -7.84 -18.90 9.58
C GLN A 183 -7.13 -17.58 9.33
N LEU A 184 -7.06 -16.71 10.32
CA LEU A 184 -6.44 -15.39 10.19
C LEU A 184 -5.19 -15.30 11.05
N TRP A 185 -4.09 -14.84 10.44
CA TRP A 185 -2.90 -14.47 11.19
C TRP A 185 -3.16 -13.20 12.02
N PRO A 186 -2.72 -13.11 13.28
CA PRO A 186 -3.10 -12.02 14.20
C PRO A 186 -2.28 -10.73 14.00
N GLY A 187 -1.87 -10.41 12.76
CA GLY A 187 -1.20 -9.16 12.41
C GLY A 187 -2.18 -8.05 12.02
N ASN A 188 -1.74 -6.81 12.10
CA ASN A 188 -2.49 -5.64 11.66
C ASN A 188 -1.56 -4.49 11.23
N CYS A 189 -2.06 -3.59 10.40
CA CYS A 189 -1.35 -2.38 10.02
C CYS A 189 -1.47 -1.32 11.14
N TYR A 190 -0.33 -0.96 11.76
CA TYR A 190 -0.33 0.00 12.87
C TYR A 190 -0.95 1.36 12.50
N ALA A 191 -0.81 1.79 11.25
CA ALA A 191 -1.38 3.05 10.80
C ALA A 191 -2.93 2.97 10.72
N HIS A 192 -3.47 1.89 10.13
CA HIS A 192 -4.92 1.78 9.93
C HIS A 192 -5.70 1.45 11.21
N VAL A 193 -5.10 0.73 12.17
CA VAL A 193 -5.79 0.45 13.45
C VAL A 193 -5.82 1.63 14.41
N GLN A 194 -5.14 2.73 14.11
CA GLN A 194 -5.21 3.96 14.89
C GLN A 194 -6.47 4.80 14.61
N PHE A 195 -7.15 4.55 13.49
CA PHE A 195 -8.46 5.16 13.27
C PHE A 195 -9.46 4.57 14.26
N THR A 196 -10.24 5.45 14.90
CA THR A 196 -11.25 5.05 15.88
C THR A 196 -12.65 5.47 15.42
N PRO A 197 -13.70 4.70 15.78
CA PRO A 197 -15.08 5.10 15.49
C PRO A 197 -15.41 6.48 16.05
N GLY A 198 -14.92 6.80 17.25
CA GLY A 198 -15.19 8.09 17.91
C GLY A 198 -14.60 9.27 17.13
N ALA A 199 -13.35 9.15 16.65
CA ALA A 199 -12.72 10.19 15.83
C ALA A 199 -13.46 10.37 14.50
N LEU A 200 -13.81 9.26 13.85
CA LEU A 200 -14.53 9.31 12.57
C LEU A 200 -15.93 9.90 12.70
N LEU A 201 -16.68 9.58 13.76
CA LEU A 201 -18.01 10.14 14.02
C LEU A 201 -17.94 11.66 14.27
N ARG A 202 -16.93 12.14 15.01
CA ARG A 202 -16.70 13.59 15.17
C ARG A 202 -16.43 14.25 13.81
N THR A 203 -15.56 13.66 13.00
CA THR A 203 -15.27 14.19 11.66
C THR A 203 -16.49 14.23 10.76
N LYS A 204 -17.37 13.20 10.81
CA LYS A 204 -18.66 13.22 10.10
C LYS A 204 -19.58 14.33 10.59
N ALA A 205 -19.59 14.62 11.88
CA ALA A 205 -20.38 15.71 12.47
C ALA A 205 -19.86 17.10 12.04
N ASP A 206 -18.54 17.27 11.94
CA ASP A 206 -17.89 18.50 11.48
C ASP A 206 -18.06 18.73 9.95
N HIS A 207 -18.32 17.66 9.19
CA HIS A 207 -18.49 17.68 7.74
C HIS A 207 -19.80 16.99 7.32
N PRO A 208 -20.97 17.56 7.64
CA PRO A 208 -22.25 16.91 7.38
C PRO A 208 -22.47 16.68 5.87
N GLY A 209 -22.91 15.48 5.53
CA GLY A 209 -23.13 15.06 4.14
C GLY A 209 -21.87 14.66 3.37
N ALA A 210 -20.68 14.75 3.96
CA ALA A 210 -19.46 14.24 3.34
C ALA A 210 -19.41 12.70 3.41
N PRO A 211 -19.35 11.99 2.26
CA PRO A 211 -19.20 10.55 2.26
C PRO A 211 -17.81 10.13 2.74
N VAL A 212 -17.74 8.93 3.32
CA VAL A 212 -16.53 8.36 3.92
C VAL A 212 -16.04 7.16 3.10
N VAL A 213 -14.78 7.14 2.74
CA VAL A 213 -14.13 5.94 2.19
C VAL A 213 -13.03 5.45 3.13
N ALA A 214 -13.00 4.14 3.40
CA ALA A 214 -12.02 3.52 4.27
C ALA A 214 -11.22 2.42 3.57
N HIS A 215 -9.97 2.24 4.02
CA HIS A 215 -9.15 1.10 3.59
C HIS A 215 -9.55 -0.19 4.36
N PRO A 216 -9.55 -1.37 3.73
CA PRO A 216 -9.95 -2.62 4.40
C PRO A 216 -9.03 -3.06 5.56
N GLU A 217 -7.82 -2.50 5.70
CA GLU A 217 -6.97 -2.70 6.88
C GLU A 217 -7.48 -1.97 8.14
N CYS A 218 -8.43 -1.05 8.01
CA CYS A 218 -9.12 -0.46 9.17
C CYS A 218 -9.90 -1.52 9.94
N THR A 219 -10.09 -1.28 11.24
CA THR A 219 -10.91 -2.16 12.08
C THR A 219 -12.35 -2.22 11.55
N GLU A 220 -13.04 -3.33 11.84
CA GLU A 220 -14.43 -3.52 11.43
C GLU A 220 -15.33 -2.35 11.86
N ALA A 221 -15.22 -1.94 13.13
CA ALA A 221 -15.99 -0.82 13.66
C ALA A 221 -15.79 0.53 12.93
N VAL A 222 -14.62 0.75 12.33
CA VAL A 222 -14.34 1.92 11.48
C VAL A 222 -14.91 1.72 10.08
N ARG A 223 -14.76 0.51 9.51
CA ARG A 223 -15.30 0.18 8.19
C ARG A 223 -16.82 0.26 8.14
N ASP A 224 -17.51 -0.10 9.24
CA ASP A 224 -18.98 -0.04 9.34
C ASP A 224 -19.54 1.39 9.29
N LEU A 225 -18.70 2.39 9.57
CA LEU A 225 -19.05 3.82 9.47
C LEU A 225 -18.78 4.42 8.09
N ALA A 226 -18.11 3.66 7.20
CA ALA A 226 -17.75 4.12 5.87
C ALA A 226 -18.81 3.79 4.83
N ASP A 227 -19.02 4.72 3.88
CA ASP A 227 -19.91 4.51 2.74
C ASP A 227 -19.29 3.59 1.69
N MET A 228 -17.95 3.53 1.66
CA MET A 228 -17.18 2.61 0.81
C MET A 228 -15.98 2.06 1.56
N VAL A 229 -15.71 0.76 1.37
CA VAL A 229 -14.46 0.12 1.80
C VAL A 229 -13.77 -0.48 0.58
N CYS A 230 -12.58 0.02 0.24
CA CYS A 230 -11.85 -0.42 -0.95
C CYS A 230 -10.35 -0.14 -0.86
N SER A 231 -9.59 -0.65 -1.85
CA SER A 231 -8.16 -0.34 -2.01
C SER A 231 -7.94 1.11 -2.43
N THR A 232 -6.72 1.62 -2.28
CA THR A 232 -6.37 3.00 -2.66
C THR A 232 -6.58 3.29 -4.15
N GLU A 233 -6.42 2.31 -5.03
CA GLU A 233 -6.70 2.48 -6.46
C GLU A 233 -8.20 2.67 -6.72
N LEU A 234 -9.03 1.83 -6.10
CA LEU A 234 -10.49 1.95 -6.22
C LEU A 234 -11.04 3.22 -5.57
N MET A 235 -10.34 3.77 -4.55
CA MET A 235 -10.72 5.06 -3.93
C MET A 235 -10.71 6.19 -4.96
N VAL A 236 -9.75 6.22 -5.87
CA VAL A 236 -9.69 7.26 -6.92
C VAL A 236 -10.93 7.22 -7.79
N GLY A 237 -11.30 6.03 -8.30
CA GLY A 237 -12.49 5.86 -9.12
C GLY A 237 -13.75 6.25 -8.37
N TRP A 238 -13.92 5.72 -7.16
CA TRP A 238 -15.08 6.03 -6.32
C TRP A 238 -15.21 7.53 -6.00
N CYS A 239 -14.10 8.21 -5.67
CA CYS A 239 -14.12 9.65 -5.40
C CYS A 239 -14.52 10.49 -6.64
N LYS A 240 -14.19 10.03 -7.85
CA LYS A 240 -14.61 10.68 -9.10
C LYS A 240 -16.13 10.64 -9.29
N GLU A 241 -16.75 9.55 -8.87
CA GLU A 241 -18.19 9.31 -9.03
C GLU A 241 -19.06 10.05 -8.00
N GLN A 242 -18.47 10.53 -6.89
CA GLN A 242 -19.22 11.22 -5.85
C GLN A 242 -19.71 12.59 -6.34
N THR A 243 -20.96 12.94 -6.00
CA THR A 243 -21.51 14.28 -6.23
C THR A 243 -21.11 15.28 -5.14
N ALA A 244 -20.80 14.80 -3.93
CA ALA A 244 -20.36 15.62 -2.82
C ALA A 244 -19.02 16.32 -3.13
N ASN A 245 -18.90 17.59 -2.75
CA ASN A 245 -17.69 18.39 -2.92
C ASN A 245 -16.62 18.06 -1.87
N THR A 246 -17.02 17.53 -0.72
CA THR A 246 -16.13 17.13 0.37
C THR A 246 -16.22 15.64 0.60
N ILE A 247 -15.09 14.96 0.75
CA ILE A 247 -14.98 13.51 0.97
C ILE A 247 -14.03 13.25 2.14
N ILE A 248 -14.44 12.38 3.07
CA ILE A 248 -13.61 11.96 4.21
C ILE A 248 -12.81 10.72 3.80
N ILE A 249 -11.49 10.78 3.96
CA ILE A 249 -10.54 9.75 3.57
C ILE A 249 -9.99 9.06 4.83
N THR A 250 -10.30 7.78 5.00
CA THR A 250 -9.87 6.98 6.16
C THR A 250 -8.82 5.96 5.72
N THR A 251 -7.66 6.49 5.35
CA THR A 251 -6.41 5.80 5.06
C THR A 251 -5.23 6.75 5.30
N GLU A 252 -4.01 6.31 4.98
CA GLU A 252 -2.79 7.10 5.13
C GLU A 252 -2.86 8.41 4.30
N SER A 253 -2.42 9.52 4.89
CA SER A 253 -2.65 10.88 4.38
C SER A 253 -2.01 11.17 3.02
N GLY A 254 -0.93 10.49 2.64
CA GLY A 254 -0.28 10.66 1.33
C GLY A 254 -1.20 10.33 0.15
N MET A 255 -2.23 9.50 0.38
CA MET A 255 -3.26 9.23 -0.63
C MET A 255 -3.99 10.50 -1.08
N ILE A 256 -4.15 11.46 -0.20
CA ILE A 256 -4.88 12.71 -0.50
C ILE A 256 -4.18 13.53 -1.57
N HIS A 257 -2.84 13.53 -1.60
CA HIS A 257 -2.11 14.23 -2.65
C HIS A 257 -2.48 13.69 -4.04
N ARG A 258 -2.48 12.36 -4.20
CA ARG A 258 -2.91 11.73 -5.45
C ARG A 258 -4.37 12.06 -5.77
N LEU A 259 -5.27 11.99 -4.79
CA LEU A 259 -6.68 12.32 -4.98
C LEU A 259 -6.87 13.77 -5.46
N ARG A 260 -6.15 14.74 -4.89
CA ARG A 260 -6.21 16.14 -5.31
C ARG A 260 -5.77 16.34 -6.77
N LYS A 261 -4.83 15.52 -7.26
CA LYS A 261 -4.38 15.56 -8.66
C LYS A 261 -5.38 14.92 -9.61
N GLU A 262 -5.90 13.75 -9.25
CA GLU A 262 -6.73 12.93 -10.15
C GLU A 262 -8.22 13.23 -10.06
N VAL A 263 -8.67 13.88 -8.98
CA VAL A 263 -10.07 14.27 -8.73
C VAL A 263 -10.12 15.78 -8.44
N PRO A 264 -9.79 16.62 -9.42
CA PRO A 264 -9.74 18.08 -9.23
C PRO A 264 -11.12 18.64 -8.84
N GLY A 265 -11.09 19.75 -8.12
CA GLY A 265 -12.31 20.47 -7.70
C GLY A 265 -12.95 19.95 -6.40
N LYS A 266 -12.46 18.83 -5.83
CA LYS A 266 -12.96 18.32 -4.54
C LYS A 266 -12.04 18.67 -3.37
N THR A 267 -12.67 18.80 -2.21
CA THR A 267 -11.99 18.93 -0.91
C THR A 267 -11.90 17.55 -0.26
N PHE A 268 -10.73 17.20 0.24
CA PHE A 268 -10.52 15.96 0.97
C PHE A 268 -10.21 16.24 2.43
N VAL A 269 -10.84 15.46 3.30
CA VAL A 269 -10.66 15.54 4.75
C VAL A 269 -9.96 14.27 5.21
N ALA A 270 -8.75 14.38 5.75
CA ALA A 270 -8.09 13.25 6.35
C ALA A 270 -8.78 12.90 7.66
N ALA A 271 -9.28 11.67 7.80
CA ALA A 271 -9.78 11.21 9.09
C ALA A 271 -8.64 11.27 10.13
N PRO A 272 -8.86 11.89 11.30
CA PRO A 272 -7.86 11.95 12.35
C PRO A 272 -7.80 10.63 13.12
N THR A 273 -6.74 10.48 13.88
CA THR A 273 -6.67 9.53 14.99
C THR A 273 -7.00 10.25 16.30
N ASP A 274 -7.08 9.53 17.40
CA ASP A 274 -7.26 10.20 18.71
C ASP A 274 -6.02 11.00 19.16
N ARG A 275 -4.90 10.91 18.42
CA ARG A 275 -3.62 11.53 18.78
C ARG A 275 -3.05 12.45 17.70
N CYS A 276 -3.53 12.37 16.48
CA CYS A 276 -3.00 13.13 15.33
C CYS A 276 -4.12 13.56 14.40
N SER A 277 -4.02 14.77 13.85
CA SER A 277 -4.96 15.33 12.86
C SER A 277 -4.90 14.64 11.48
N CYS A 278 -3.82 13.92 11.20
CA CYS A 278 -3.64 13.06 10.03
C CYS A 278 -2.95 11.78 10.47
N ASN A 279 -2.96 10.76 9.63
CA ASN A 279 -2.36 9.47 9.94
C ASN A 279 -1.31 9.11 8.88
N ASP A 280 -0.06 9.30 9.23
CA ASP A 280 1.09 9.04 8.37
C ASP A 280 1.74 7.69 8.69
N CYS A 281 2.07 6.93 7.67
CA CYS A 281 2.94 5.78 7.82
C CYS A 281 4.39 6.22 7.95
N LYS A 282 4.96 6.16 9.17
CA LYS A 282 6.36 6.55 9.43
C LYS A 282 7.36 5.87 8.49
N PHE A 283 7.13 4.62 8.12
CA PHE A 283 8.03 3.88 7.25
C PHE A 283 7.99 4.40 5.80
N MET A 284 6.81 4.74 5.28
CA MET A 284 6.69 5.37 3.97
C MET A 284 7.37 6.74 3.92
N LYS A 285 7.31 7.51 5.02
CA LYS A 285 7.91 8.85 5.15
C LYS A 285 9.43 8.82 5.40
N MET A 286 10.04 7.63 5.59
CA MET A 286 11.50 7.49 5.65
C MET A 286 12.16 7.77 4.30
N ASN A 287 11.48 7.52 3.20
CA ASN A 287 11.89 7.99 1.89
C ASN A 287 11.69 9.52 1.82
N THR A 288 12.74 10.23 1.48
CA THR A 288 12.71 11.67 1.20
C THR A 288 13.22 11.93 -0.21
N LEU A 289 12.85 13.05 -0.80
CA LEU A 289 13.32 13.42 -2.13
C LEU A 289 14.86 13.48 -2.20
N THR A 290 15.51 13.94 -1.13
CA THR A 290 16.98 13.94 -0.99
C THR A 290 17.54 12.52 -1.07
N LYS A 291 16.96 11.56 -0.34
CA LYS A 291 17.39 10.15 -0.42
C LYS A 291 17.13 9.53 -1.78
N VAL A 292 16.06 9.92 -2.47
CA VAL A 292 15.79 9.50 -3.86
C VAL A 292 16.87 10.03 -4.80
N ARG A 293 17.25 11.31 -4.68
CA ARG A 293 18.36 11.91 -5.43
C ARG A 293 19.68 11.17 -5.19
N ASP A 294 20.04 10.97 -3.91
CA ASP A 294 21.29 10.31 -3.53
C ASP A 294 21.32 8.86 -4.01
N CYS A 295 20.21 8.15 -3.87
CA CYS A 295 20.05 6.78 -4.35
C CYS A 295 20.27 6.67 -5.87
N LEU A 296 19.71 7.59 -6.66
CA LEU A 296 19.94 7.66 -8.11
C LEU A 296 21.39 8.00 -8.46
N ARG A 297 21.98 8.97 -7.76
CA ARG A 297 23.36 9.41 -7.99
C ARG A 297 24.36 8.29 -7.76
N ASP A 298 24.23 7.63 -6.60
CA ASP A 298 25.20 6.68 -6.08
C ASP A 298 24.89 5.23 -6.51
N GLY A 299 23.67 4.96 -6.96
CA GLY A 299 23.18 3.65 -7.33
C GLY A 299 23.06 2.69 -6.15
N THR A 300 22.84 3.21 -4.94
CA THR A 300 22.70 2.45 -3.69
C THR A 300 21.68 3.12 -2.78
N PRO A 301 21.09 2.38 -1.82
CA PRO A 301 21.23 0.94 -1.58
C PRO A 301 20.38 0.09 -2.56
N GLU A 302 20.88 -1.10 -2.88
CA GLU A 302 20.20 -2.06 -3.76
C GLU A 302 19.58 -3.22 -2.98
N ILE A 303 18.41 -3.66 -3.41
CA ILE A 303 17.73 -4.85 -2.89
C ILE A 303 18.38 -6.10 -3.50
N VAL A 304 18.90 -6.95 -2.62
CA VAL A 304 19.51 -8.24 -2.99
C VAL A 304 18.71 -9.36 -2.31
N LEU A 305 18.35 -10.37 -3.07
CA LEU A 305 17.62 -11.55 -2.58
C LEU A 305 18.43 -12.81 -2.89
N PRO A 306 18.50 -13.77 -1.95
CA PRO A 306 18.99 -15.12 -2.27
C PRO A 306 18.14 -15.72 -3.40
N GLU A 307 18.79 -16.31 -4.41
CA GLU A 307 18.11 -16.77 -5.62
C GLU A 307 17.05 -17.85 -5.34
N ASN A 308 17.32 -18.74 -4.40
CA ASN A 308 16.34 -19.76 -3.99
C ASN A 308 15.06 -19.14 -3.38
N ILE A 309 15.20 -18.07 -2.59
CA ILE A 309 14.04 -17.33 -2.03
C ILE A 309 13.34 -16.55 -3.14
N ARG A 310 14.09 -15.85 -3.98
CA ARG A 310 13.54 -15.08 -5.09
C ARG A 310 12.69 -15.97 -6.01
N ALA A 311 13.25 -17.10 -6.47
CA ALA A 311 12.60 -18.02 -7.40
C ALA A 311 11.34 -18.66 -6.77
N ALA A 312 11.39 -19.07 -5.49
CA ALA A 312 10.25 -19.60 -4.80
C ALA A 312 9.13 -18.56 -4.60
N ALA A 313 9.49 -17.30 -4.27
CA ALA A 313 8.54 -16.20 -4.07
C ALA A 313 7.90 -15.73 -5.40
N GLU A 314 8.56 -15.94 -6.52
CA GLU A 314 8.02 -15.57 -7.84
C GLU A 314 6.76 -16.36 -8.21
N ILE A 315 6.66 -17.62 -7.80
CA ILE A 315 5.54 -18.52 -8.14
C ILE A 315 4.19 -17.97 -7.63
N PRO A 316 3.99 -17.73 -6.33
CA PRO A 316 2.73 -17.19 -5.81
C PRO A 316 2.47 -15.74 -6.26
N LEU A 317 3.52 -14.96 -6.53
CA LEU A 317 3.40 -13.60 -7.03
C LEU A 317 2.91 -13.58 -8.48
N ARG A 318 3.45 -14.43 -9.36
CA ARG A 318 2.95 -14.57 -10.74
C ARG A 318 1.53 -15.09 -10.75
N ARG A 319 1.17 -16.05 -9.88
CA ARG A 319 -0.21 -16.52 -9.73
C ARG A 319 -1.15 -15.37 -9.37
N MET A 320 -0.75 -14.46 -8.49
CA MET A 320 -1.52 -13.23 -8.20
C MET A 320 -1.74 -12.40 -9.47
N LEU A 321 -0.66 -12.11 -10.21
CA LEU A 321 -0.75 -11.29 -11.42
C LEU A 321 -1.67 -11.92 -12.47
N ASP A 322 -1.60 -13.24 -12.65
CA ASP A 322 -2.44 -13.95 -13.61
C ASP A 322 -3.91 -14.07 -13.17
N TRP A 323 -4.15 -14.30 -11.88
CA TRP A 323 -5.50 -14.39 -11.34
C TRP A 323 -6.18 -13.02 -11.18
N SER A 324 -5.46 -11.96 -11.31
CA SER A 324 -6.00 -10.57 -11.24
C SER A 324 -6.55 -10.07 -12.57
N LYS A 325 -6.16 -10.70 -13.69
CA LYS A 325 -6.64 -10.39 -15.06
C LYS A 325 -8.12 -10.76 -15.29
#